data_4e899f139671b75bab4dd82be64de1d1
#
_entry.id   4e899f139671b75bab4dd82be64de1d1
#
_cell.length_a   1.000
_cell.length_b   1.000
_cell.length_c   1.000
_cell.angle_alpha   90.00
_cell.angle_beta   90.00
_cell.angle_gamma   90.00
#
_symmetry.space_group_name_H-M   'P 1'
#
loop_
_entity.id
_entity.type
_entity.pdbx_description
1 polymer ?
#
loop_
_entity_poly.entity_id
_entity_poly.type
_entity_poly.pdbx_seq_one_letter_code
_entity_poly.pdbx_strand_id
1 'polypeptide(L)'
;MDAIAIGPVLVSLPRLYALAITLLLLAASAFLLGLPRRRHGRWFNGLMLAWLFGARLGHVVMHWEAYRDDWLDIVSLWLPGYSAVWGLAAAALWTLWALRDRMAALLGAQGLTLLATLGWLALVSWAPLSASPAPQQVPELTLEDVDGAPIALRTLTGDAAGKPMIINLWATWCPPCRREMPLLAEIDQRDDVTVIMANQGEPLLQVTRYLDQADLDFRYALLDPRQQLLAASQSPGLPTTLLFSADGKLLERHVGELTLPLLDDWLNR
;
A
#
# COMPACT_ATOMS: atom_id res chain seq x y z
N MET A 1 -7.87 3.07 -0.65
CA MET A 1 -7.33 3.19 -2.04
C MET A 1 -8.00 2.10 -2.88
N ASP A 2 -8.57 2.49 -4.01
CA ASP A 2 -9.29 1.54 -4.85
C ASP A 2 -8.32 0.69 -5.65
N ALA A 3 -8.60 -0.61 -5.74
CA ALA A 3 -7.86 -1.55 -6.54
C ALA A 3 -8.80 -2.31 -7.46
N ILE A 4 -8.32 -2.69 -8.63
CA ILE A 4 -9.05 -3.54 -9.58
C ILE A 4 -8.37 -4.91 -9.60
N ALA A 5 -9.17 -5.97 -9.48
CA ALA A 5 -8.68 -7.33 -9.66
C ALA A 5 -8.59 -7.65 -11.17
N ILE A 6 -7.39 -7.95 -11.64
CA ILE A 6 -7.14 -8.44 -13.00
C ILE A 6 -6.66 -9.89 -12.86
N GLY A 7 -7.60 -10.83 -12.82
CA GLY A 7 -7.31 -12.22 -12.48
C GLY A 7 -6.80 -12.32 -11.03
N PRO A 8 -5.68 -13.00 -10.77
CA PRO A 8 -5.12 -13.13 -9.42
C PRO A 8 -4.33 -11.90 -8.94
N VAL A 9 -4.21 -10.86 -9.77
CA VAL A 9 -3.39 -9.67 -9.47
C VAL A 9 -4.29 -8.49 -9.12
N LEU A 10 -4.04 -7.92 -7.94
CA LEU A 10 -4.67 -6.66 -7.50
C LEU A 10 -3.79 -5.48 -7.94
N VAL A 11 -4.36 -4.60 -8.76
CA VAL A 11 -3.68 -3.38 -9.20
C VAL A 11 -4.42 -2.17 -8.65
N SER A 12 -3.75 -1.35 -7.88
CA SER A 12 -4.35 -0.11 -7.36
C SER A 12 -4.60 0.90 -8.48
N LEU A 13 -5.74 1.57 -8.45
CA LEU A 13 -6.11 2.63 -9.41
C LEU A 13 -5.04 3.71 -9.58
N PRO A 14 -4.40 4.23 -8.51
CA PRO A 14 -3.31 5.18 -8.64
C PRO A 14 -2.13 4.66 -9.48
N ARG A 15 -1.84 3.35 -9.43
CA ARG A 15 -0.78 2.73 -10.27
C ARG A 15 -1.19 2.66 -11.74
N LEU A 16 -2.46 2.37 -12.03
CA LEU A 16 -2.99 2.40 -13.41
C LEU A 16 -2.94 3.82 -13.98
N TYR A 17 -3.33 4.82 -13.21
CA TYR A 17 -3.22 6.22 -13.63
C TYR A 17 -1.76 6.63 -13.85
N ALA A 18 -0.86 6.22 -12.99
CA ALA A 18 0.58 6.48 -13.16
C ALA A 18 1.11 5.86 -14.46
N LEU A 19 0.71 4.61 -14.76
CA LEU A 19 1.07 3.94 -16.02
C LEU A 19 0.53 4.71 -17.23
N ALA A 20 -0.76 5.05 -17.23
CA ALA A 20 -1.40 5.76 -18.34
C ALA A 20 -0.73 7.14 -18.59
N ILE A 21 -0.46 7.89 -17.53
CA ILE A 21 0.21 9.19 -17.61
C ILE A 21 1.65 9.05 -18.08
N THR A 22 2.37 8.01 -17.64
CA THR A 22 3.73 7.73 -18.11
C THR A 22 3.74 7.44 -19.61
N LEU A 23 2.78 6.66 -20.11
CA LEU A 23 2.64 6.40 -21.56
C LEU A 23 2.29 7.68 -22.34
N LEU A 24 1.42 8.53 -21.80
CA LEU A 24 1.10 9.83 -22.37
C LEU A 24 2.32 10.76 -22.38
N LEU A 25 3.10 10.79 -21.29
CA LEU A 25 4.35 11.55 -21.23
C LEU A 25 5.37 11.07 -22.26
N LEU A 26 5.51 9.74 -22.42
CA LEU A 26 6.37 9.15 -23.46
C LEU A 26 5.94 9.60 -24.85
N ALA A 27 4.66 9.48 -25.18
CA ALA A 27 4.14 9.88 -26.49
C ALA A 27 4.28 11.40 -26.72
N ALA A 28 3.80 12.22 -25.78
CA ALA A 28 3.86 13.67 -25.90
C ALA A 28 5.30 14.18 -26.04
N SER A 29 6.23 13.66 -25.23
CA SER A 29 7.64 14.06 -25.30
C SER A 29 8.31 13.65 -26.61
N ALA A 30 7.92 12.49 -27.18
CA ALA A 30 8.46 12.04 -28.47
C ALA A 30 8.06 12.99 -29.63
N PHE A 31 6.85 13.54 -29.58
CA PHE A 31 6.35 14.47 -30.61
C PHE A 31 6.76 15.92 -30.37
N LEU A 32 6.75 16.40 -29.13
CA LEU A 32 6.87 17.83 -28.82
C LEU A 32 8.29 18.30 -28.59
N LEU A 33 9.21 17.44 -28.12
CA LEU A 33 10.57 17.89 -27.76
C LEU A 33 11.54 17.98 -28.93
N GLY A 34 11.18 17.46 -30.10
CA GLY A 34 12.03 17.50 -31.31
C GLY A 34 13.40 16.82 -31.14
N LEU A 35 13.50 15.85 -30.21
CA LEU A 35 14.74 15.15 -29.94
C LEU A 35 14.93 13.98 -30.90
N PRO A 36 16.17 13.70 -31.38
CA PRO A 36 16.44 12.46 -32.13
C PRO A 36 16.05 11.22 -31.31
N ARG A 37 15.49 10.20 -31.95
CA ARG A 37 14.96 8.98 -31.28
C ARG A 37 15.92 8.38 -30.23
N ARG A 38 17.21 8.29 -30.56
CA ARG A 38 18.25 7.76 -29.65
C ARG A 38 18.45 8.63 -28.41
N ARG A 39 18.36 9.96 -28.56
CA ARG A 39 18.53 10.91 -27.48
C ARG A 39 17.28 10.94 -26.60
N HIS A 40 16.10 10.97 -27.23
CA HIS A 40 14.83 10.88 -26.52
C HIS A 40 14.75 9.59 -25.66
N GLY A 41 15.06 8.42 -26.23
CA GLY A 41 15.05 7.16 -25.48
C GLY A 41 16.02 7.15 -24.30
N ARG A 42 17.25 7.68 -24.45
CA ARG A 42 18.19 7.80 -23.34
C ARG A 42 17.71 8.74 -22.24
N TRP A 43 17.15 9.87 -22.63
CA TRP A 43 16.60 10.83 -21.68
C TRP A 43 15.40 10.22 -20.93
N PHE A 44 14.44 9.62 -21.64
CA PHE A 44 13.22 9.07 -21.03
C PHE A 44 13.52 7.87 -20.12
N ASN A 45 14.36 6.94 -20.55
CA ASN A 45 14.77 5.81 -19.70
C ASN A 45 15.52 6.29 -18.47
N GLY A 46 16.41 7.26 -18.61
CA GLY A 46 17.10 7.86 -17.48
C GLY A 46 16.16 8.63 -16.54
N LEU A 47 15.13 9.29 -17.07
CA LEU A 47 14.06 9.93 -16.30
C LEU A 47 13.33 8.90 -15.40
N MET A 48 12.93 7.76 -15.98
CA MET A 48 12.26 6.68 -15.24
C MET A 48 13.15 6.08 -14.16
N LEU A 49 14.41 5.80 -14.50
CA LEU A 49 15.36 5.26 -13.53
C LEU A 49 15.68 6.27 -12.42
N ALA A 50 15.92 7.53 -12.76
CA ALA A 50 16.18 8.58 -11.78
C ALA A 50 15.00 8.75 -10.82
N TRP A 51 13.76 8.75 -11.37
CA TRP A 51 12.56 8.80 -10.55
C TRP A 51 12.45 7.58 -9.62
N LEU A 52 12.62 6.38 -10.14
CA LEU A 52 12.49 5.13 -9.36
C LEU A 52 13.50 5.07 -8.22
N PHE A 53 14.79 5.26 -8.54
CA PHE A 53 15.84 5.21 -7.52
C PHE A 53 15.78 6.39 -6.56
N GLY A 54 15.49 7.60 -7.06
CA GLY A 54 15.33 8.78 -6.21
C GLY A 54 14.16 8.64 -5.24
N ALA A 55 13.01 8.15 -5.70
CA ALA A 55 11.85 7.91 -4.86
C ALA A 55 12.12 6.84 -3.79
N ARG A 56 12.80 5.73 -4.16
CA ARG A 56 13.16 4.66 -3.22
C ARG A 56 14.18 5.13 -2.19
N LEU A 57 15.29 5.70 -2.63
CA LEU A 57 16.33 6.22 -1.74
C LEU A 57 15.80 7.29 -0.80
N GLY A 58 14.99 8.22 -1.31
CA GLY A 58 14.38 9.26 -0.48
C GLY A 58 13.49 8.67 0.60
N HIS A 59 12.69 7.66 0.28
CA HIS A 59 11.86 6.97 1.27
C HIS A 59 12.72 6.26 2.32
N VAL A 60 13.74 5.51 1.91
CA VAL A 60 14.67 4.80 2.81
C VAL A 60 15.37 5.77 3.77
N VAL A 61 15.84 6.92 3.24
CA VAL A 61 16.52 7.93 4.08
C VAL A 61 15.58 8.54 5.13
N MET A 62 14.32 8.77 4.76
CA MET A 62 13.32 9.33 5.67
C MET A 62 12.88 8.34 6.75
N HIS A 63 12.93 7.04 6.46
CA HIS A 63 12.49 5.98 7.37
C HIS A 63 13.64 5.01 7.70
N TRP A 64 14.86 5.56 7.87
CA TRP A 64 16.08 4.77 8.05
C TRP A 64 15.99 3.72 9.16
N GLU A 65 15.35 4.07 10.28
CA GLU A 65 15.19 3.15 11.43
C GLU A 65 14.46 1.87 11.05
N ALA A 66 13.48 1.93 10.15
CA ALA A 66 12.72 0.77 9.68
C ALA A 66 13.50 -0.14 8.70
N TYR A 67 14.60 0.33 8.12
CA TYR A 67 15.39 -0.42 7.13
C TYR A 67 16.76 -0.90 7.67
N ARG A 68 17.14 -0.50 8.88
CA ARG A 68 18.47 -0.81 9.42
C ARG A 68 18.63 -2.30 9.74
N ASP A 69 17.54 -2.98 10.09
CA ASP A 69 17.57 -4.38 10.52
C ASP A 69 17.42 -5.36 9.33
N ASP A 70 16.82 -4.94 8.22
CA ASP A 70 16.76 -5.72 6.98
C ASP A 70 17.17 -4.88 5.76
N TRP A 71 18.46 -4.92 5.43
CA TRP A 71 19.04 -4.19 4.30
C TRP A 71 18.56 -4.69 2.94
N LEU A 72 18.02 -5.91 2.82
CA LEU A 72 17.45 -6.44 1.57
C LEU A 72 16.19 -5.69 1.19
N ASP A 73 15.46 -5.18 2.14
CA ASP A 73 14.27 -4.37 1.89
C ASP A 73 14.59 -3.04 1.20
N ILE A 74 15.82 -2.52 1.36
CA ILE A 74 16.26 -1.30 0.66
C ILE A 74 16.22 -1.51 -0.87
N VAL A 75 16.66 -2.68 -1.35
CA VAL A 75 16.72 -2.99 -2.79
C VAL A 75 15.47 -3.67 -3.34
N SER A 76 14.53 -4.04 -2.48
CA SER A 76 13.28 -4.72 -2.84
C SER A 76 12.30 -3.74 -3.48
N LEU A 77 12.36 -3.62 -4.81
CA LEU A 77 11.53 -2.67 -5.59
C LEU A 77 10.04 -3.03 -5.65
N TRP A 78 9.68 -4.25 -5.27
CA TRP A 78 8.26 -4.68 -5.22
C TRP A 78 7.56 -4.28 -3.93
N LEU A 79 8.31 -3.97 -2.87
CA LEU A 79 7.75 -3.49 -1.61
C LEU A 79 7.24 -2.05 -1.76
N PRO A 80 6.14 -1.69 -1.10
CA PRO A 80 5.70 -0.30 -1.00
C PRO A 80 6.76 0.54 -0.28
N GLY A 81 6.76 1.84 -0.55
CA GLY A 81 7.72 2.77 0.06
C GLY A 81 8.50 3.54 -0.99
N TYR A 82 7.83 4.55 -1.57
CA TYR A 82 8.38 5.47 -2.55
C TYR A 82 7.99 6.90 -2.21
N SER A 83 8.96 7.79 -2.13
CA SER A 83 8.72 9.21 -1.93
C SER A 83 8.63 9.93 -3.28
N ALA A 84 7.42 10.37 -3.64
CA ALA A 84 7.21 11.08 -4.91
C ALA A 84 8.04 12.36 -5.02
N VAL A 85 8.24 13.07 -3.92
CA VAL A 85 9.01 14.32 -3.88
C VAL A 85 10.47 14.07 -4.27
N TRP A 86 11.12 13.07 -3.69
CA TRP A 86 12.50 12.69 -4.00
C TRP A 86 12.64 12.13 -5.41
N GLY A 87 11.63 11.35 -5.86
CA GLY A 87 11.59 10.85 -7.24
C GLY A 87 11.51 11.98 -8.26
N LEU A 88 10.64 12.96 -8.04
CA LEU A 88 10.51 14.14 -8.91
C LEU A 88 11.76 15.01 -8.90
N ALA A 89 12.38 15.21 -7.74
CA ALA A 89 13.64 15.97 -7.65
C ALA A 89 14.75 15.29 -8.46
N ALA A 90 14.92 13.97 -8.31
CA ALA A 90 15.91 13.20 -9.08
C ALA A 90 15.63 13.22 -10.59
N ALA A 91 14.37 13.09 -11.00
CA ALA A 91 13.94 13.18 -12.39
C ALA A 91 14.20 14.58 -12.99
N ALA A 92 13.95 15.64 -12.21
CA ALA A 92 14.24 17.01 -12.62
C ALA A 92 15.76 17.23 -12.79
N LEU A 93 16.57 16.79 -11.83
CA LEU A 93 18.03 16.87 -11.91
C LEU A 93 18.60 16.09 -13.10
N TRP A 94 18.08 14.88 -13.36
CA TRP A 94 18.45 14.12 -14.55
C TRP A 94 18.12 14.89 -15.84
N THR A 95 16.92 15.45 -15.94
CA THR A 95 16.48 16.22 -17.10
C THR A 95 17.36 17.45 -17.34
N LEU A 96 17.69 18.18 -16.26
CA LEU A 96 18.63 19.31 -16.31
C LEU A 96 20.00 18.89 -16.85
N TRP A 97 20.54 17.78 -16.37
CA TRP A 97 21.84 17.27 -16.82
C TRP A 97 21.80 16.78 -18.29
N ALA A 98 20.77 15.98 -18.66
CA ALA A 98 20.68 15.33 -19.95
C ALA A 98 20.36 16.29 -21.12
N LEU A 99 19.66 17.39 -20.84
CA LEU A 99 19.19 18.36 -21.86
C LEU A 99 19.78 19.76 -21.70
N ARG A 100 20.82 19.92 -20.87
CA ARG A 100 21.48 21.21 -20.58
C ARG A 100 21.94 22.00 -21.80
N ASP A 101 22.21 21.32 -22.92
CA ASP A 101 22.64 21.89 -24.20
C ASP A 101 21.47 22.29 -25.13
N ARG A 102 20.20 22.04 -24.72
CA ARG A 102 18.99 22.31 -25.49
C ARG A 102 17.90 22.93 -24.62
N MET A 103 17.99 24.21 -24.38
CA MET A 103 17.10 24.94 -23.46
C MET A 103 15.61 24.77 -23.77
N ALA A 104 15.22 24.82 -25.06
CA ALA A 104 13.83 24.61 -25.46
C ALA A 104 13.32 23.21 -25.11
N ALA A 105 14.13 22.16 -25.37
CA ALA A 105 13.78 20.77 -25.01
C ALA A 105 13.79 20.58 -23.47
N LEU A 106 14.71 21.21 -22.76
CA LEU A 106 14.76 21.19 -21.29
C LEU A 106 13.48 21.78 -20.68
N LEU A 107 13.11 23.00 -21.07
CA LEU A 107 11.91 23.66 -20.56
C LEU A 107 10.64 22.89 -20.94
N GLY A 108 10.57 22.40 -22.16
CA GLY A 108 9.47 21.56 -22.61
C GLY A 108 9.37 20.25 -21.82
N ALA A 109 10.48 19.57 -21.55
CA ALA A 109 10.52 18.34 -20.77
C ALA A 109 10.09 18.56 -19.31
N GLN A 110 10.58 19.65 -18.66
CA GLN A 110 10.18 20.00 -17.30
C GLN A 110 8.68 20.36 -17.25
N GLY A 111 8.18 21.13 -18.22
CA GLY A 111 6.77 21.47 -18.32
C GLY A 111 5.88 20.23 -18.50
N LEU A 112 6.26 19.29 -19.38
CA LEU A 112 5.53 18.04 -19.58
C LEU A 112 5.55 17.15 -18.31
N THR A 113 6.68 17.06 -17.62
CA THR A 113 6.79 16.31 -16.36
C THR A 113 5.91 16.93 -15.27
N LEU A 114 5.89 18.26 -15.15
CA LEU A 114 5.02 18.96 -14.23
C LEU A 114 3.54 18.73 -14.56
N LEU A 115 3.14 18.85 -15.82
CA LEU A 115 1.77 18.58 -16.27
C LEU A 115 1.35 17.13 -16.01
N ALA A 116 2.24 16.18 -16.25
CA ALA A 116 2.01 14.77 -15.94
C ALA A 116 1.79 14.55 -14.44
N THR A 117 2.59 15.18 -13.59
CA THR A 117 2.45 15.12 -12.14
C THR A 117 1.13 15.74 -11.67
N LEU A 118 0.79 16.94 -12.15
CA LEU A 118 -0.47 17.59 -11.82
C LEU A 118 -1.68 16.80 -12.32
N GLY A 119 -1.59 16.21 -13.51
CA GLY A 119 -2.62 15.32 -14.06
C GLY A 119 -2.83 14.08 -13.21
N TRP A 120 -1.76 13.45 -12.75
CA TRP A 120 -1.84 12.31 -11.83
C TRP A 120 -2.46 12.69 -10.50
N LEU A 121 -2.04 13.81 -9.90
CA LEU A 121 -2.62 14.32 -8.65
C LEU A 121 -4.11 14.63 -8.81
N ALA A 122 -4.51 15.26 -9.93
CA ALA A 122 -5.90 15.55 -10.21
C ALA A 122 -6.74 14.26 -10.34
N LEU A 123 -6.24 13.25 -11.07
CA LEU A 123 -6.92 11.97 -11.21
C LEU A 123 -7.05 11.23 -9.87
N VAL A 124 -5.99 11.20 -9.07
CA VAL A 124 -6.02 10.57 -7.74
C VAL A 124 -6.97 11.30 -6.80
N SER A 125 -7.02 12.65 -6.87
CA SER A 125 -7.92 13.48 -6.04
C SER A 125 -9.39 13.39 -6.48
N TRP A 126 -9.64 13.17 -7.78
CA TRP A 126 -11.00 13.06 -8.33
C TRP A 126 -11.56 11.64 -8.25
N ALA A 127 -10.71 10.62 -8.19
CA ALA A 127 -11.07 9.20 -8.15
C ALA A 127 -11.91 8.73 -6.94
N PRO A 128 -12.03 9.46 -5.79
CA PRO A 128 -12.90 9.05 -4.70
C PRO A 128 -14.38 8.95 -5.07
N LEU A 129 -14.81 9.48 -6.22
CA LEU A 129 -16.21 9.43 -6.67
C LEU A 129 -16.69 8.03 -7.06
N SER A 130 -15.79 7.06 -7.22
CA SER A 130 -16.11 5.66 -7.57
C SER A 130 -15.81 4.68 -6.44
N ALA A 131 -15.22 5.14 -5.34
CA ALA A 131 -14.94 4.30 -4.20
C ALA A 131 -16.25 3.99 -3.49
N SER A 132 -16.64 2.73 -3.47
CA SER A 132 -17.65 2.28 -2.52
C SER A 132 -17.22 2.70 -1.11
N PRO A 133 -18.09 3.33 -0.33
CA PRO A 133 -17.73 3.83 0.98
C PRO A 133 -17.30 2.66 1.88
N ALA A 134 -16.05 2.65 2.32
CA ALA A 134 -15.62 1.72 3.36
C ALA A 134 -16.53 1.88 4.59
N PRO A 135 -16.73 0.82 5.38
CA PRO A 135 -17.54 0.93 6.58
C PRO A 135 -16.97 2.04 7.46
N GLN A 136 -17.79 3.00 7.85
CA GLN A 136 -17.33 4.11 8.68
C GLN A 136 -17.04 3.69 10.13
N GLN A 137 -17.56 2.55 10.53
CA GLN A 137 -17.38 1.95 11.85
C GLN A 137 -17.12 0.46 11.74
N VAL A 138 -16.62 -0.13 12.81
CA VAL A 138 -16.45 -1.59 12.92
C VAL A 138 -17.76 -2.27 12.56
N PRO A 139 -17.75 -3.20 11.60
CA PRO A 139 -18.97 -3.91 11.17
C PRO A 139 -19.61 -4.69 12.32
N GLU A 140 -20.94 -4.74 12.34
CA GLU A 140 -21.70 -5.57 13.28
C GLU A 140 -21.67 -7.04 12.83
N LEU A 141 -20.50 -7.66 12.92
CA LEU A 141 -20.27 -9.05 12.54
C LEU A 141 -19.80 -9.85 13.76
N THR A 142 -20.22 -11.10 13.80
CA THR A 142 -19.70 -12.10 14.73
C THR A 142 -18.89 -13.10 13.94
N LEU A 143 -17.62 -13.23 14.29
CA LEU A 143 -16.67 -14.19 13.75
C LEU A 143 -16.43 -15.30 14.79
N GLU A 144 -15.81 -16.39 14.39
CA GLU A 144 -15.42 -17.48 15.27
C GLU A 144 -13.92 -17.36 15.59
N ASP A 145 -13.54 -17.58 16.84
CA ASP A 145 -12.12 -17.71 17.16
C ASP A 145 -11.60 -19.13 16.81
N VAL A 146 -10.31 -19.35 17.04
CA VAL A 146 -9.69 -20.66 16.80
C VAL A 146 -10.17 -21.77 17.75
N ASP A 147 -10.86 -21.42 18.82
CA ASP A 147 -11.48 -22.35 19.78
C ASP A 147 -12.97 -22.61 19.45
N GLY A 148 -13.48 -21.96 18.42
CA GLY A 148 -14.87 -22.04 17.97
C GLY A 148 -15.85 -21.16 18.75
N ALA A 149 -15.35 -20.25 19.60
CA ALA A 149 -16.20 -19.32 20.32
C ALA A 149 -16.61 -18.12 19.42
N PRO A 150 -17.89 -17.71 19.46
CA PRO A 150 -18.34 -16.56 18.69
C PRO A 150 -17.86 -15.25 19.33
N ILE A 151 -17.18 -14.42 18.55
CA ILE A 151 -16.68 -13.10 18.94
C ILE A 151 -17.35 -12.02 18.11
N ALA A 152 -18.10 -11.14 18.73
CA ALA A 152 -18.65 -9.97 18.07
C ALA A 152 -17.57 -8.88 17.94
N LEU A 153 -17.23 -8.45 16.72
CA LEU A 153 -16.15 -7.48 16.48
C LEU A 153 -16.34 -6.17 17.25
N ARG A 154 -17.57 -5.72 17.46
CA ARG A 154 -17.86 -4.51 18.22
C ARG A 154 -17.54 -4.62 19.71
N THR A 155 -17.56 -5.80 20.29
CA THR A 155 -17.19 -5.96 21.71
C THR A 155 -15.70 -5.70 21.93
N LEU A 156 -14.88 -5.99 20.93
CA LEU A 156 -13.45 -5.77 20.97
C LEU A 156 -13.06 -4.27 20.94
N THR A 157 -13.94 -3.39 20.45
CA THR A 157 -13.71 -1.93 20.54
C THR A 157 -13.87 -1.41 21.98
N GLY A 158 -14.77 -2.00 22.78
CA GLY A 158 -14.97 -1.66 24.20
C GLY A 158 -13.85 -2.18 25.10
N ASP A 159 -13.33 -3.37 24.79
CA ASP A 159 -12.24 -4.01 25.54
C ASP A 159 -10.87 -3.39 25.21
N ALA A 160 -10.75 -2.67 24.10
CA ALA A 160 -9.54 -1.97 23.69
C ALA A 160 -9.16 -0.78 24.60
N ALA A 161 -9.91 -0.52 25.69
CA ALA A 161 -9.56 0.45 26.74
C ALA A 161 -9.02 1.79 26.21
N GLY A 162 -9.64 2.31 25.15
CA GLY A 162 -9.18 3.56 24.51
C GLY A 162 -8.04 3.40 23.50
N LYS A 163 -7.76 2.19 23.03
CA LYS A 163 -6.68 1.87 22.08
C LYS A 163 -7.20 1.76 20.65
N PRO A 164 -6.40 2.13 19.64
CA PRO A 164 -6.72 1.84 18.24
C PRO A 164 -6.75 0.33 17.98
N MET A 165 -7.51 -0.08 16.96
CA MET A 165 -7.68 -1.47 16.58
C MET A 165 -7.33 -1.68 15.12
N ILE A 166 -6.47 -2.64 14.87
CA ILE A 166 -6.09 -3.08 13.53
C ILE A 166 -6.84 -4.38 13.22
N ILE A 167 -7.58 -4.42 12.12
CA ILE A 167 -8.16 -5.66 11.61
C ILE A 167 -7.48 -5.99 10.29
N ASN A 168 -6.76 -7.09 10.24
CA ASN A 168 -6.10 -7.59 9.04
C ASN A 168 -6.90 -8.77 8.45
N LEU A 169 -7.32 -8.63 7.18
CA LEU A 169 -7.99 -9.65 6.41
C LEU A 169 -6.95 -10.43 5.61
N TRP A 170 -6.83 -11.72 5.86
CA TRP A 170 -5.77 -12.55 5.32
C TRP A 170 -6.22 -13.96 4.94
N ALA A 171 -5.34 -14.71 4.24
CA ALA A 171 -5.50 -16.13 3.99
C ALA A 171 -4.15 -16.87 3.90
N THR A 172 -4.14 -18.17 4.16
CA THR A 172 -2.90 -18.99 4.13
C THR A 172 -2.31 -19.11 2.73
N TRP A 173 -3.15 -19.06 1.69
CA TRP A 173 -2.74 -19.12 0.28
C TRP A 173 -2.26 -17.78 -0.28
N CYS A 174 -2.33 -16.69 0.49
CA CYS A 174 -2.00 -15.33 0.06
C CYS A 174 -0.52 -15.00 0.37
N PRO A 175 0.41 -14.99 -0.59
CA PRO A 175 1.82 -14.79 -0.30
C PRO A 175 2.15 -13.44 0.37
N PRO A 176 1.58 -12.29 -0.05
CA PRO A 176 1.83 -11.02 0.66
C PRO A 176 1.28 -11.01 2.08
N CYS A 177 0.12 -11.68 2.34
CA CYS A 177 -0.41 -11.83 3.70
C CYS A 177 0.61 -12.52 4.61
N ARG A 178 1.18 -13.63 4.12
CA ARG A 178 2.16 -14.42 4.89
C ARG A 178 3.43 -13.64 5.24
N ARG A 179 3.85 -12.69 4.39
CA ARG A 179 5.06 -11.89 4.63
C ARG A 179 4.85 -10.83 5.70
N GLU A 180 3.64 -10.25 5.81
CA GLU A 180 3.34 -9.22 6.80
C GLU A 180 2.98 -9.78 8.20
N MET A 181 2.61 -11.08 8.29
CA MET A 181 2.18 -11.69 9.55
C MET A 181 3.22 -11.62 10.68
N PRO A 182 4.53 -11.84 10.47
CA PRO A 182 5.51 -11.69 11.53
C PRO A 182 5.52 -10.26 12.11
N LEU A 183 5.41 -9.24 11.27
CA LEU A 183 5.31 -7.85 11.70
C LEU A 183 4.03 -7.61 12.53
N LEU A 184 2.89 -8.15 12.10
CA LEU A 184 1.64 -8.03 12.83
C LEU A 184 1.67 -8.78 14.17
N ALA A 185 2.37 -9.92 14.25
CA ALA A 185 2.57 -10.66 15.49
C ALA A 185 3.43 -9.86 16.49
N GLU A 186 4.45 -9.15 16.02
CA GLU A 186 5.24 -8.24 16.86
C GLU A 186 4.39 -7.07 17.38
N ILE A 187 3.58 -6.46 16.52
CA ILE A 187 2.66 -5.38 16.91
C ILE A 187 1.58 -5.86 17.89
N ASP A 188 1.11 -7.12 17.76
CA ASP A 188 0.13 -7.70 18.68
C ASP A 188 0.67 -7.86 20.12
N GLN A 189 1.98 -7.92 20.31
CA GLN A 189 2.59 -7.93 21.65
C GLN A 189 2.53 -6.58 22.37
N ARG A 190 2.22 -5.50 21.66
CA ARG A 190 2.10 -4.15 22.23
C ARG A 190 0.80 -4.02 23.03
N ASP A 191 0.86 -3.18 24.08
CA ASP A 191 -0.30 -2.90 24.93
C ASP A 191 -1.11 -1.68 24.49
N ASP A 192 -0.62 -0.91 23.51
CA ASP A 192 -1.24 0.34 23.04
C ASP A 192 -2.10 0.18 21.78
N VAL A 193 -2.19 -1.03 21.22
CA VAL A 193 -2.98 -1.37 20.04
C VAL A 193 -3.60 -2.77 20.18
N THR A 194 -4.76 -2.99 19.55
CA THR A 194 -5.38 -4.31 19.45
C THR A 194 -5.27 -4.79 18.00
N VAL A 195 -4.69 -5.99 17.79
CA VAL A 195 -4.59 -6.61 16.46
C VAL A 195 -5.58 -7.76 16.35
N ILE A 196 -6.35 -7.80 15.28
CA ILE A 196 -7.29 -8.86 14.94
C ILE A 196 -6.90 -9.44 13.60
N MET A 197 -6.57 -10.73 13.58
CA MET A 197 -6.25 -11.47 12.37
C MET A 197 -7.50 -12.22 11.90
N ALA A 198 -8.20 -11.68 10.89
CA ALA A 198 -9.45 -12.23 10.37
C ALA A 198 -9.19 -13.06 9.10
N ASN A 199 -9.09 -14.39 9.23
CA ASN A 199 -8.91 -15.28 8.10
C ASN A 199 -10.16 -15.35 7.23
N GLN A 200 -9.96 -15.32 5.92
CA GLN A 200 -11.04 -15.20 4.95
C GLN A 200 -11.25 -16.51 4.17
N GLY A 201 -12.37 -17.18 4.46
CA GLY A 201 -12.89 -18.28 3.63
C GLY A 201 -12.21 -19.64 3.83
N GLU A 202 -11.37 -19.82 4.85
CA GLU A 202 -10.66 -21.07 5.08
C GLU A 202 -11.19 -21.82 6.33
N PRO A 203 -11.14 -23.15 6.33
CA PRO A 203 -11.57 -23.95 7.48
C PRO A 203 -10.54 -23.85 8.62
N LEU A 204 -11.03 -23.94 9.87
CA LEU A 204 -10.26 -23.87 11.10
C LEU A 204 -8.95 -24.70 11.05
N LEU A 205 -9.04 -25.98 10.67
CA LEU A 205 -7.87 -26.87 10.65
C LEU A 205 -6.74 -26.41 9.72
N GLN A 206 -7.06 -25.71 8.64
CA GLN A 206 -6.06 -25.17 7.72
C GLN A 206 -5.36 -23.96 8.34
N VAL A 207 -6.14 -23.09 8.97
CA VAL A 207 -5.65 -21.87 9.61
C VAL A 207 -4.76 -22.20 10.81
N THR A 208 -5.23 -23.03 11.74
CA THR A 208 -4.46 -23.43 12.92
C THR A 208 -3.17 -24.13 12.56
N ARG A 209 -3.23 -25.08 11.60
CA ARG A 209 -2.01 -25.76 11.13
C ARG A 209 -0.99 -24.78 10.52
N TYR A 210 -1.46 -23.77 9.80
CA TYR A 210 -0.56 -22.76 9.24
C TYR A 210 0.08 -21.91 10.34
N LEU A 211 -0.70 -21.44 11.31
CA LEU A 211 -0.20 -20.64 12.44
C LEU A 211 0.84 -21.43 13.25
N ASP A 212 0.54 -22.70 13.57
CA ASP A 212 1.45 -23.60 14.27
C ASP A 212 2.78 -23.80 13.51
N GLN A 213 2.70 -24.06 12.18
CA GLN A 213 3.88 -24.26 11.33
C GLN A 213 4.74 -23.00 11.17
N ALA A 214 4.12 -21.83 11.23
CA ALA A 214 4.79 -20.55 11.11
C ALA A 214 5.27 -19.99 12.46
N ASP A 215 4.99 -20.68 13.58
CA ASP A 215 5.27 -20.24 14.95
C ASP A 215 4.69 -18.84 15.22
N LEU A 216 3.42 -18.64 14.80
CA LEU A 216 2.70 -17.38 14.94
C LEU A 216 1.55 -17.54 15.92
N ASP A 217 1.52 -16.67 16.93
CA ASP A 217 0.44 -16.58 17.92
C ASP A 217 -0.14 -15.17 17.92
N PHE A 218 -1.48 -15.07 17.98
CA PHE A 218 -2.21 -13.82 18.01
C PHE A 218 -3.30 -13.87 19.08
N ARG A 219 -3.45 -12.79 19.82
CA ARG A 219 -4.52 -12.65 20.83
C ARG A 219 -5.92 -12.84 20.24
N TYR A 220 -6.11 -12.40 18.99
CA TYR A 220 -7.38 -12.52 18.27
C TYR A 220 -7.14 -13.09 16.87
N ALA A 221 -7.06 -14.41 16.75
CA ALA A 221 -7.08 -15.12 15.48
C ALA A 221 -8.53 -15.55 15.18
N LEU A 222 -9.20 -14.86 14.28
CA LEU A 222 -10.61 -15.05 13.96
C LEU A 222 -10.81 -15.66 12.59
N LEU A 223 -11.89 -16.41 12.44
CA LEU A 223 -12.31 -17.08 11.20
C LEU A 223 -13.56 -16.40 10.63
N ASP A 224 -13.52 -16.07 9.36
CA ASP A 224 -14.64 -15.58 8.57
C ASP A 224 -14.87 -16.48 7.34
N PRO A 225 -15.42 -17.70 7.54
CA PRO A 225 -15.59 -18.66 6.46
C PRO A 225 -16.51 -18.18 5.35
N ARG A 226 -17.37 -17.21 5.63
CA ARG A 226 -18.30 -16.61 4.67
C ARG A 226 -17.78 -15.34 4.02
N GLN A 227 -16.58 -14.87 4.37
CA GLN A 227 -15.97 -13.63 3.86
C GLN A 227 -16.87 -12.39 4.04
N GLN A 228 -17.64 -12.35 5.14
CA GLN A 228 -18.58 -11.28 5.42
C GLN A 228 -17.85 -9.97 5.71
N LEU A 229 -16.69 -10.05 6.38
CA LEU A 229 -15.86 -8.89 6.70
C LEU A 229 -15.20 -8.33 5.42
N LEU A 230 -14.74 -9.20 4.51
CA LEU A 230 -14.23 -8.78 3.21
C LEU A 230 -15.31 -8.02 2.42
N ALA A 231 -16.52 -8.57 2.37
CA ALA A 231 -17.66 -7.94 1.73
C ALA A 231 -18.05 -6.61 2.41
N ALA A 232 -18.14 -6.58 3.74
CA ALA A 232 -18.47 -5.38 4.51
C ALA A 232 -17.42 -4.29 4.39
N SER A 233 -16.14 -4.66 4.33
CA SER A 233 -15.03 -3.72 4.11
C SER A 233 -14.98 -3.17 2.69
N GLN A 234 -15.76 -3.76 1.77
CA GLN A 234 -15.75 -3.46 0.33
C GLN A 234 -14.32 -3.50 -0.25
N SER A 235 -13.54 -4.44 0.24
CA SER A 235 -12.17 -4.60 -0.23
C SER A 235 -12.14 -5.43 -1.52
N PRO A 236 -11.30 -5.07 -2.49
CA PRO A 236 -11.15 -5.83 -3.72
C PRO A 236 -10.38 -7.15 -3.53
N GLY A 237 -9.74 -7.39 -2.36
CA GLY A 237 -8.97 -8.61 -2.11
C GLY A 237 -8.06 -8.55 -0.89
N LEU A 238 -7.13 -9.52 -0.82
CA LEU A 238 -6.23 -9.73 0.29
C LEU A 238 -4.77 -9.40 -0.07
N PRO A 239 -3.96 -8.97 0.92
CA PRO A 239 -4.37 -8.57 2.24
C PRO A 239 -5.09 -7.23 2.23
N THR A 240 -5.96 -7.04 3.21
CA THR A 240 -6.56 -5.73 3.48
C THR A 240 -6.49 -5.46 4.97
N THR A 241 -5.99 -4.30 5.32
CA THR A 241 -5.90 -3.87 6.72
C THR A 241 -6.74 -2.63 6.96
N LEU A 242 -7.52 -2.68 8.02
CA LEU A 242 -8.40 -1.62 8.48
C LEU A 242 -7.87 -1.14 9.83
N LEU A 243 -7.62 0.18 9.96
CA LEU A 243 -7.31 0.82 11.22
C LEU A 243 -8.56 1.53 11.73
N PHE A 244 -8.98 1.20 12.94
CA PHE A 244 -10.07 1.85 13.66
C PHE A 244 -9.54 2.60 14.88
N SER A 245 -10.17 3.73 15.17
CA SER A 245 -9.97 4.42 16.45
C SER A 245 -10.58 3.63 17.61
N ALA A 246 -10.26 4.03 18.83
CA ALA A 246 -10.77 3.42 20.06
C ALA A 246 -12.31 3.41 20.16
N ASP A 247 -12.98 4.39 19.56
CA ASP A 247 -14.45 4.47 19.47
C ASP A 247 -15.03 3.70 18.28
N GLY A 248 -14.19 2.91 17.55
CA GLY A 248 -14.59 2.04 16.47
C GLY A 248 -14.82 2.75 15.14
N LYS A 249 -14.39 4.00 14.96
CA LYS A 249 -14.46 4.73 13.70
C LYS A 249 -13.30 4.32 12.79
N LEU A 250 -13.57 4.04 11.51
CA LEU A 250 -12.51 3.76 10.55
C LEU A 250 -11.65 5.01 10.34
N LEU A 251 -10.35 4.87 10.57
CA LEU A 251 -9.33 5.89 10.33
C LEU A 251 -8.68 5.69 8.97
N GLU A 252 -8.25 4.44 8.68
CA GLU A 252 -7.52 4.12 7.46
C GLU A 252 -7.91 2.74 6.93
N ARG A 253 -7.79 2.56 5.61
CA ARG A 253 -7.89 1.29 4.91
C ARG A 253 -6.71 1.13 3.95
N HIS A 254 -5.94 0.08 4.13
CA HIS A 254 -4.85 -0.29 3.22
C HIS A 254 -5.18 -1.60 2.51
N VAL A 255 -4.96 -1.64 1.20
CA VAL A 255 -5.08 -2.84 0.38
C VAL A 255 -3.69 -3.17 -0.18
N GLY A 256 -3.20 -4.34 0.16
CA GLY A 256 -1.85 -4.80 -0.15
C GLY A 256 -1.01 -5.02 1.11
N GLU A 257 0.21 -5.47 0.91
CA GLU A 257 1.15 -5.79 1.98
C GLU A 257 1.47 -4.57 2.85
N LEU A 258 1.36 -4.73 4.17
CA LEU A 258 1.77 -3.75 5.15
C LEU A 258 3.29 -3.72 5.30
N THR A 259 3.81 -2.54 5.61
CA THR A 259 5.22 -2.33 5.93
C THR A 259 5.34 -1.61 7.27
N LEU A 260 6.46 -1.83 7.95
CA LEU A 260 6.74 -1.15 9.23
C LEU A 260 6.61 0.38 9.14
N PRO A 261 7.16 1.08 8.10
CA PRO A 261 6.98 2.53 7.99
C PRO A 261 5.53 2.99 7.89
N LEU A 262 4.66 2.19 7.25
CA LEU A 262 3.24 2.51 7.13
C LEU A 262 2.51 2.33 8.46
N LEU A 263 2.82 1.25 9.18
CA LEU A 263 2.26 1.01 10.51
C LEU A 263 2.70 2.06 11.52
N ASP A 264 3.97 2.45 11.51
CA ASP A 264 4.50 3.51 12.38
C ASP A 264 3.81 4.84 12.11
N ASP A 265 3.59 5.20 10.84
CA ASP A 265 2.85 6.40 10.48
C ASP A 265 1.39 6.35 10.96
N TRP A 266 0.77 5.18 10.99
CA TRP A 266 -0.60 4.99 11.49
C TRP A 266 -0.71 5.11 13.01
N LEU A 267 0.23 4.50 13.73
CA LEU A 267 0.18 4.42 15.20
C LEU A 267 0.72 5.68 15.89
N ASN A 268 1.47 6.53 15.17
CA ASN A 268 2.05 7.77 15.70
C ASN A 268 1.20 9.03 15.38
N ARG A 269 0.01 8.86 14.78
CA ARG A 269 -0.93 9.97 14.52
C ARG A 269 -1.89 10.13 15.69
#